data_a76f5469f54e49d370229346d107e92c
#
_entry.id   a76f5469f54e49d370229346d107e92c
#
_cell.length_a   1.000
_cell.length_b   1.000
_cell.length_c   1.000
_cell.angle_alpha   90.00
_cell.angle_beta   90.00
_cell.angle_gamma   90.00
#
_symmetry.space_group_name_H-M   'P 1'
#
loop_
_entity.id
_entity.type
_entity.pdbx_description
1 polymer ?
#
loop_
_entity_poly.entity_id
_entity_poly.type
_entity_poly.pdbx_seq_one_letter_code
_entity_poly.pdbx_strand_id
1 'polypeptide(L)'
;WRKDGSNENFAFTSEITVRAHDTAKFTAVFTVSEPDKYNYLYHETFKTLTTSTLAANGWVSANQQSAMTVEYDENSSLGNYLRFGANTNSRGGEKSFGETYTSDNGLVYAMNIKFTKANIDPNEFAVHSGNMTYNDGNKNYGCTGGYVLYLKQTKDGAITANGQTTTIPNNEWVSVVAVCDFTTHKVNVVAKSLDSSKTYFDGEVDMADTSATGLSGLYCKYGKSSGASVSMDNIE
;
A
#
# COMPACT_ATOMS: atom_id res chain seq x y z
N TRP A 1 21.06 6.25 -14.14
CA TRP A 1 21.05 5.71 -15.49
C TRP A 1 22.16 4.68 -15.65
N ARG A 2 21.90 3.59 -16.34
CA ARG A 2 22.89 2.60 -16.76
C ARG A 2 22.89 2.47 -18.27
N LYS A 3 24.07 2.28 -18.85
CA LYS A 3 24.21 1.85 -20.24
C LYS A 3 24.01 0.33 -20.30
N ASP A 4 23.28 -0.16 -21.28
CA ASP A 4 23.05 -1.59 -21.45
C ASP A 4 24.37 -2.36 -21.55
N GLY A 5 24.46 -3.46 -20.81
CA GLY A 5 25.66 -4.28 -20.70
C GLY A 5 26.71 -3.79 -19.68
N SER A 6 26.41 -2.73 -18.92
CA SER A 6 27.28 -2.23 -17.84
C SER A 6 26.60 -2.40 -16.48
N ASN A 7 27.38 -2.79 -15.48
CA ASN A 7 26.96 -2.78 -14.08
C ASN A 7 27.28 -1.44 -13.37
N GLU A 8 27.94 -0.53 -14.06
CA GLU A 8 28.29 0.78 -13.51
C GLU A 8 27.23 1.82 -13.86
N ASN A 9 26.98 2.74 -12.94
CA ASN A 9 26.09 3.86 -13.20
C ASN A 9 26.73 4.85 -14.15
N PHE A 10 26.02 5.19 -15.22
CA PHE A 10 26.47 6.19 -16.20
C PHE A 10 26.26 7.62 -15.69
N ALA A 11 25.14 7.86 -15.03
CA ALA A 11 24.81 9.15 -14.41
C ALA A 11 23.86 8.97 -13.22
N PHE A 12 23.93 9.94 -12.28
CA PHE A 12 23.12 10.01 -11.06
C PHE A 12 22.11 11.19 -11.10
N THR A 13 21.98 11.84 -12.25
CA THR A 13 21.04 12.94 -12.46
C THR A 13 19.72 12.47 -13.04
N SER A 14 18.66 13.24 -12.87
CA SER A 14 17.35 12.97 -13.48
C SER A 14 17.36 13.07 -15.00
N GLU A 15 18.35 13.77 -15.56
CA GLU A 15 18.52 13.95 -16.99
C GLU A 15 19.93 13.52 -17.43
N ILE A 16 20.03 12.96 -18.64
CA ILE A 16 21.29 12.67 -19.30
C ILE A 16 21.27 13.28 -20.71
N THR A 17 22.42 13.80 -21.12
CA THR A 17 22.63 14.24 -22.50
C THR A 17 23.47 13.21 -23.24
N VAL A 18 22.95 12.71 -24.36
CA VAL A 18 23.68 11.79 -25.26
C VAL A 18 23.96 12.49 -26.60
N ARG A 19 25.02 12.07 -27.27
CA ARG A 19 25.35 12.62 -28.58
C ARG A 19 24.43 12.03 -29.65
N ALA A 20 24.12 12.77 -30.70
CA ALA A 20 23.17 12.39 -31.74
C ALA A 20 23.48 11.07 -32.47
N HIS A 21 24.70 10.57 -32.43
CA HIS A 21 25.09 9.29 -33.04
C HIS A 21 25.35 8.17 -32.01
N ASP A 22 25.00 8.39 -30.75
CA ASP A 22 25.05 7.30 -29.76
C ASP A 22 23.90 6.30 -30.05
N THR A 23 24.30 5.06 -30.27
CA THR A 23 23.35 3.95 -30.48
C THR A 23 23.14 3.11 -29.21
N ALA A 24 23.79 3.51 -28.11
CA ALA A 24 23.67 2.79 -26.85
C ALA A 24 22.29 3.00 -26.23
N LYS A 25 21.71 1.92 -25.74
CA LYS A 25 20.50 1.95 -24.94
C LYS A 25 20.85 2.27 -23.50
N PHE A 26 20.10 3.17 -22.88
CA PHE A 26 20.26 3.55 -21.49
C PHE A 26 19.00 3.16 -20.71
N THR A 27 19.19 2.56 -19.55
CA THR A 27 18.11 2.18 -18.65
C THR A 27 18.16 3.04 -17.41
N ALA A 28 17.06 3.69 -17.05
CA ALA A 28 16.91 4.34 -15.76
C ALA A 28 16.85 3.25 -14.68
N VAL A 29 17.78 3.29 -13.75
CA VAL A 29 17.82 2.37 -12.62
C VAL A 29 17.53 3.19 -11.36
N PHE A 30 16.39 2.94 -10.78
CA PHE A 30 16.01 3.48 -9.47
C PHE A 30 16.36 2.43 -8.44
N THR A 31 17.41 2.63 -7.68
CA THR A 31 17.75 1.84 -6.51
C THR A 31 17.37 2.63 -5.28
N VAL A 32 16.38 2.16 -4.55
CA VAL A 32 16.12 2.62 -3.18
C VAL A 32 17.20 1.96 -2.31
N SER A 33 18.36 2.58 -2.19
CA SER A 33 19.47 1.98 -1.46
C SER A 33 19.58 2.44 0.00
N GLU A 34 18.94 3.55 0.37
CA GLU A 34 18.97 4.01 1.76
C GLU A 34 17.72 4.87 2.06
N PRO A 35 16.99 4.57 3.16
CA PRO A 35 15.81 5.34 3.57
C PRO A 35 16.08 6.83 3.79
N ASP A 36 17.28 7.19 4.19
CA ASP A 36 17.65 8.56 4.58
C ASP A 36 17.84 9.54 3.40
N LYS A 37 17.76 9.07 2.15
CA LYS A 37 17.91 9.91 0.94
C LYS A 37 16.59 10.46 0.38
N TYR A 38 15.49 9.96 0.82
CA TYR A 38 14.17 10.38 0.37
C TYR A 38 13.46 11.14 1.48
N ASN A 39 12.86 12.26 1.16
CA ASN A 39 11.94 12.95 2.07
C ASN A 39 10.62 12.17 2.10
N TYR A 40 10.61 11.06 2.82
CA TYR A 40 9.36 10.37 3.11
C TYR A 40 8.47 11.27 3.97
N LEU A 41 7.25 11.46 3.55
CA LEU A 41 6.22 12.08 4.37
C LEU A 41 5.78 11.10 5.48
N TYR A 42 5.79 9.81 5.15
CA TYR A 42 5.54 8.72 6.07
C TYR A 42 6.38 7.50 5.65
N HIS A 43 6.93 6.76 6.61
CA HIS A 43 7.65 5.52 6.36
C HIS A 43 7.50 4.55 7.54
N GLU A 44 7.06 3.32 7.28
CA GLU A 44 6.88 2.28 8.28
C GLU A 44 7.32 0.90 7.77
N THR A 45 8.26 0.27 8.45
CA THR A 45 8.80 -1.04 8.12
C THR A 45 8.54 -2.11 9.18
N PHE A 46 7.86 -1.75 10.27
CA PHE A 46 7.58 -2.60 11.43
C PHE A 46 8.80 -3.24 12.11
N LYS A 47 10.03 -2.95 11.68
CA LYS A 47 11.27 -3.53 12.23
C LYS A 47 11.47 -3.26 13.72
N THR A 48 11.01 -2.11 14.18
CA THR A 48 11.15 -1.67 15.57
C THR A 48 9.86 -1.81 16.38
N LEU A 49 8.75 -2.15 15.73
CA LEU A 49 7.47 -2.31 16.39
C LEU A 49 7.27 -3.74 16.91
N THR A 50 6.48 -3.82 17.95
CA THR A 50 5.96 -5.08 18.50
C THR A 50 4.44 -4.96 18.59
N THR A 51 3.75 -6.09 18.71
CA THR A 51 2.29 -6.10 18.90
C THR A 51 1.84 -5.19 20.04
N SER A 52 2.60 -5.15 21.16
CA SER A 52 2.26 -4.32 22.31
C SER A 52 2.49 -2.82 22.11
N THR A 53 3.31 -2.42 21.15
CA THR A 53 3.62 -1.02 20.87
C THR A 53 2.79 -0.43 19.72
N LEU A 54 2.00 -1.23 18.99
CA LEU A 54 1.21 -0.77 17.85
C LEU A 54 0.29 0.40 18.21
N ALA A 55 -0.49 0.29 19.30
CA ALA A 55 -1.42 1.34 19.69
C ALA A 55 -0.70 2.66 20.04
N ALA A 56 0.42 2.60 20.75
CA ALA A 56 1.23 3.78 21.08
C ALA A 56 1.83 4.44 19.84
N ASN A 57 1.98 3.68 18.73
CA ASN A 57 2.43 4.17 17.44
C ASN A 57 1.27 4.51 16.49
N GLY A 58 0.05 4.68 17.00
CA GLY A 58 -1.10 5.16 16.26
C GLY A 58 -1.77 4.13 15.36
N TRP A 59 -1.43 2.84 15.49
CA TRP A 59 -2.17 1.74 14.87
C TRP A 59 -3.34 1.35 15.76
N VAL A 60 -4.56 1.67 15.35
CA VAL A 60 -5.77 1.54 16.19
C VAL A 60 -6.79 0.65 15.53
N SER A 61 -7.36 -0.26 16.30
CA SER A 61 -8.52 -1.03 15.87
C SER A 61 -9.75 -0.57 16.66
N ALA A 62 -10.84 -0.32 15.98
CA ALA A 62 -12.05 0.24 16.56
C ALA A 62 -12.65 -0.60 17.70
N ASN A 63 -12.45 -1.92 17.71
CA ASN A 63 -13.06 -2.81 18.70
C ASN A 63 -12.16 -3.86 19.32
N GLN A 64 -11.02 -4.12 18.74
CA GLN A 64 -10.10 -5.15 19.26
C GLN A 64 -8.67 -4.90 18.79
N GLN A 65 -7.89 -4.26 19.64
CA GLN A 65 -6.46 -4.07 19.40
C GLN A 65 -5.73 -5.42 19.15
N SER A 66 -6.21 -6.51 19.74
CA SER A 66 -5.69 -7.86 19.53
C SER A 66 -5.88 -8.42 18.12
N ALA A 67 -6.61 -7.73 17.23
CA ALA A 67 -6.72 -8.10 15.82
C ALA A 67 -5.49 -7.71 15.00
N MET A 68 -4.62 -6.88 15.54
CA MET A 68 -3.36 -6.45 14.92
C MET A 68 -2.18 -7.09 15.64
N THR A 69 -1.31 -7.72 14.87
CA THR A 69 -0.09 -8.34 15.38
C THR A 69 1.10 -7.95 14.51
N VAL A 70 2.26 -7.76 15.13
CA VAL A 70 3.52 -7.74 14.40
C VAL A 70 4.03 -9.17 14.34
N GLU A 71 4.19 -9.68 13.15
CA GLU A 71 4.67 -11.04 12.88
C GLU A 71 5.99 -10.97 12.10
N TYR A 72 6.72 -12.08 12.09
CA TYR A 72 7.97 -12.22 11.37
C TYR A 72 7.85 -13.35 10.34
N ASP A 73 8.29 -13.08 9.12
CA ASP A 73 8.33 -14.07 8.04
C ASP A 73 9.79 -14.35 7.66
N GLU A 74 10.33 -15.44 8.14
CA GLU A 74 11.71 -15.87 7.87
C GLU A 74 11.97 -16.23 6.41
N ASN A 75 10.91 -16.56 5.66
CA ASN A 75 10.98 -16.94 4.26
C ASN A 75 10.81 -15.74 3.31
N SER A 76 10.57 -14.55 3.84
CA SER A 76 10.45 -13.32 3.05
C SER A 76 11.60 -12.37 3.35
N SER A 77 11.99 -11.58 2.36
CA SER A 77 12.97 -10.50 2.54
C SER A 77 12.43 -9.34 3.39
N LEU A 78 11.17 -9.38 3.78
CA LEU A 78 10.49 -8.31 4.50
C LEU A 78 10.85 -8.30 5.99
N GLY A 79 10.99 -9.47 6.61
CA GLY A 79 11.23 -9.56 8.06
C GLY A 79 9.95 -9.36 8.88
N ASN A 80 9.90 -8.34 9.72
CA ASN A 80 8.71 -8.02 10.50
C ASN A 80 7.66 -7.34 9.62
N TYR A 81 6.39 -7.66 9.83
CA TYR A 81 5.26 -7.06 9.13
C TYR A 81 4.04 -6.92 10.04
N LEU A 82 3.14 -6.02 9.72
CA LEU A 82 1.84 -5.94 10.37
C LEU A 82 0.90 -6.96 9.76
N ARG A 83 0.28 -7.78 10.60
CA ARG A 83 -0.86 -8.61 10.22
C ARG A 83 -2.13 -8.10 10.89
N PHE A 84 -3.13 -7.84 10.08
CA PHE A 84 -4.48 -7.49 10.53
C PHE A 84 -5.41 -8.65 10.24
N GLY A 85 -5.77 -9.38 11.28
CA GLY A 85 -6.58 -10.60 11.17
C GLY A 85 -6.28 -11.49 12.38
N ALA A 86 -7.02 -12.26 12.90
CA ALA A 86 -6.77 -13.23 13.96
C ALA A 86 -8.08 -13.65 14.66
N ASN A 87 -9.20 -13.07 14.22
CA ASN A 87 -10.46 -13.29 14.90
C ASN A 87 -11.52 -13.81 13.93
N THR A 88 -12.55 -14.44 14.45
CA THR A 88 -13.67 -14.97 13.66
C THR A 88 -14.68 -13.90 13.25
N ASN A 89 -14.54 -12.67 13.74
CA ASN A 89 -15.43 -11.57 13.41
C ASN A 89 -14.70 -10.51 12.59
N SER A 90 -15.32 -9.97 11.55
CA SER A 90 -14.77 -8.84 10.79
C SER A 90 -14.40 -7.67 11.70
N ARG A 91 -13.24 -7.09 11.48
CA ARG A 91 -12.75 -5.92 12.20
C ARG A 91 -12.06 -4.97 11.26
N GLY A 92 -12.23 -3.69 11.53
CA GLY A 92 -11.50 -2.61 10.89
C GLY A 92 -10.46 -1.99 11.82
N GLY A 93 -9.45 -1.42 11.26
CA GLY A 93 -8.42 -0.66 11.94
C GLY A 93 -7.81 0.37 11.02
N GLU A 94 -7.07 1.29 11.61
CA GLU A 94 -6.52 2.45 10.90
C GLU A 94 -5.14 2.82 11.41
N LYS A 95 -4.47 3.58 10.58
CA LYS A 95 -3.30 4.39 10.93
C LYS A 95 -3.51 5.80 10.40
N SER A 96 -3.64 6.77 11.30
CA SER A 96 -3.58 8.17 10.91
C SER A 96 -2.14 8.60 10.71
N PHE A 97 -1.88 9.40 9.68
CA PHE A 97 -0.59 10.06 9.48
C PHE A 97 -0.40 11.31 10.37
N GLY A 98 -1.46 11.73 11.09
CA GLY A 98 -1.45 12.92 11.94
C GLY A 98 -1.84 14.20 11.20
N GLU A 99 -1.64 14.24 9.90
CA GLU A 99 -2.01 15.34 9.01
C GLU A 99 -2.47 14.83 7.64
N THR A 100 -3.01 15.73 6.82
CA THR A 100 -3.32 15.43 5.43
C THR A 100 -2.18 15.92 4.55
N TYR A 101 -1.47 15.01 3.92
CA TYR A 101 -0.46 15.34 2.93
C TYR A 101 -1.12 15.69 1.61
N THR A 102 -0.75 16.84 1.04
CA THR A 102 -1.26 17.35 -0.24
C THR A 102 -0.11 17.76 -1.14
N SER A 103 -0.31 17.67 -2.44
CA SER A 103 0.67 18.15 -3.43
C SER A 103 -0.03 18.45 -4.76
N ASP A 104 0.29 19.59 -5.36
CA ASP A 104 -0.18 19.97 -6.69
C ASP A 104 0.39 19.05 -7.80
N ASN A 105 1.51 18.39 -7.52
CA ASN A 105 2.16 17.44 -8.43
C ASN A 105 1.76 15.98 -8.16
N GLY A 106 0.78 15.77 -7.28
CA GLY A 106 0.38 14.44 -6.82
C GLY A 106 1.27 13.90 -5.70
N LEU A 107 0.87 12.73 -5.19
CA LEU A 107 1.59 11.99 -4.15
C LEU A 107 1.85 10.57 -4.62
N VAL A 108 2.99 10.04 -4.25
CA VAL A 108 3.33 8.63 -4.44
C VAL A 108 3.10 7.89 -3.13
N TYR A 109 2.43 6.77 -3.21
CA TYR A 109 2.23 5.84 -2.13
C TYR A 109 2.76 4.47 -2.54
N ALA A 110 3.53 3.83 -1.68
CA ALA A 110 4.04 2.50 -1.92
C ALA A 110 3.88 1.60 -0.69
N MET A 111 3.67 0.31 -0.91
CA MET A 111 3.62 -0.70 0.15
C MET A 111 3.83 -2.11 -0.38
N ASN A 112 4.18 -3.01 0.51
CA ASN A 112 4.00 -4.44 0.29
C ASN A 112 2.74 -4.92 1.00
N ILE A 113 1.89 -5.69 0.31
CA ILE A 113 0.62 -6.16 0.85
C ILE A 113 0.39 -7.64 0.52
N LYS A 114 -0.25 -8.36 1.43
CA LYS A 114 -0.70 -9.73 1.22
C LYS A 114 -2.12 -9.90 1.74
N PHE A 115 -3.02 -10.36 0.88
CA PHE A 115 -4.38 -10.75 1.25
C PHE A 115 -4.45 -12.24 1.46
N THR A 116 -4.88 -12.66 2.63
CA THR A 116 -5.24 -14.07 2.87
C THR A 116 -6.73 -14.23 2.64
N LYS A 117 -7.11 -15.21 1.83
CA LYS A 117 -8.47 -15.37 1.32
C LYS A 117 -9.55 -15.27 2.40
N ALA A 118 -10.51 -14.40 2.18
CA ALA A 118 -11.74 -14.31 2.95
C ALA A 118 -12.83 -15.20 2.35
N ASN A 119 -13.65 -15.84 3.20
CA ASN A 119 -14.70 -16.76 2.75
C ASN A 119 -16.11 -16.18 2.88
N ILE A 120 -16.33 -15.21 3.76
CA ILE A 120 -17.67 -14.70 4.09
C ILE A 120 -17.76 -13.21 3.76
N ASP A 121 -16.91 -12.39 4.39
CA ASP A 121 -16.85 -10.96 4.18
C ASP A 121 -15.54 -10.60 3.44
N PRO A 122 -15.50 -9.50 2.70
CA PRO A 122 -14.29 -9.08 2.00
C PRO A 122 -13.17 -8.70 2.98
N ASN A 123 -11.93 -8.92 2.56
CA ASN A 123 -10.78 -8.19 3.09
C ASN A 123 -10.67 -6.86 2.34
N GLU A 124 -10.33 -5.81 3.05
CA GLU A 124 -10.26 -4.46 2.52
C GLU A 124 -8.99 -3.76 2.98
N PHE A 125 -8.42 -2.97 2.08
CA PHE A 125 -7.36 -2.03 2.37
C PHE A 125 -7.65 -0.73 1.63
N ALA A 126 -7.46 0.41 2.28
CA ALA A 126 -7.59 1.69 1.62
C ALA A 126 -6.55 2.70 2.12
N VAL A 127 -6.11 3.57 1.22
CA VAL A 127 -5.51 4.85 1.53
C VAL A 127 -6.62 5.89 1.45
N HIS A 128 -6.71 6.75 2.46
CA HIS A 128 -7.84 7.68 2.57
C HIS A 128 -7.41 9.12 2.78
N SER A 129 -8.33 10.03 2.47
CA SER A 129 -8.27 11.45 2.78
C SER A 129 -9.20 11.77 3.95
N GLY A 130 -8.83 12.76 4.77
CA GLY A 130 -9.63 13.14 5.93
C GLY A 130 -9.56 12.16 7.10
N ASN A 131 -10.52 12.25 8.00
CA ASN A 131 -10.55 11.44 9.22
C ASN A 131 -11.41 10.21 9.06
N MET A 132 -10.94 9.09 9.59
CA MET A 132 -11.76 7.88 9.70
C MET A 132 -12.90 8.10 10.69
N THR A 133 -14.05 7.57 10.33
CA THR A 133 -15.23 7.52 11.20
C THR A 133 -15.63 6.09 11.44
N TYR A 134 -15.94 5.77 12.69
CA TYR A 134 -16.42 4.46 13.08
C TYR A 134 -17.78 4.57 13.75
N ASN A 135 -18.77 3.87 13.20
CA ASN A 135 -20.09 3.75 13.80
C ASN A 135 -20.21 2.39 14.48
N ASP A 136 -20.14 2.35 15.80
CA ASP A 136 -20.18 1.14 16.60
C ASP A 136 -21.53 0.41 16.47
N GLY A 137 -22.63 1.13 16.33
CA GLY A 137 -23.96 0.55 16.20
C GLY A 137 -24.14 -0.28 14.91
N ASN A 138 -23.56 0.17 13.81
CA ASN A 138 -23.66 -0.49 12.50
C ASN A 138 -22.36 -1.20 12.08
N LYS A 139 -21.29 -1.08 12.88
CA LYS A 139 -19.94 -1.62 12.58
C LYS A 139 -19.40 -1.17 11.21
N ASN A 140 -19.82 -0.01 10.76
CA ASN A 140 -19.39 0.57 9.50
C ASN A 140 -18.22 1.51 9.73
N TYR A 141 -17.28 1.46 8.79
CA TYR A 141 -16.15 2.38 8.69
C TYR A 141 -16.40 3.30 7.51
N GLY A 142 -15.99 4.53 7.64
CA GLY A 142 -16.00 5.52 6.59
C GLY A 142 -14.90 6.55 6.83
N CYS A 143 -14.63 7.40 5.86
CA CYS A 143 -13.76 8.54 6.03
C CYS A 143 -14.44 9.81 5.51
N THR A 144 -14.13 10.94 6.14
CA THR A 144 -14.78 12.22 5.81
C THR A 144 -14.30 12.79 4.47
N GLY A 145 -13.09 12.45 4.03
CA GLY A 145 -12.47 12.96 2.80
C GLY A 145 -12.39 11.93 1.67
N GLY A 146 -13.03 10.76 1.84
CA GLY A 146 -13.09 9.72 0.79
C GLY A 146 -11.89 8.79 0.73
N TYR A 147 -12.04 7.67 0.04
CA TYR A 147 -10.97 6.74 -0.27
C TYR A 147 -10.27 7.13 -1.58
N VAL A 148 -8.94 7.15 -1.55
CA VAL A 148 -8.09 7.42 -2.72
C VAL A 148 -7.85 6.12 -3.49
N LEU A 149 -7.20 5.17 -2.83
CA LEU A 149 -7.00 3.81 -3.34
C LEU A 149 -7.74 2.83 -2.43
N TYR A 150 -8.55 1.96 -3.01
CA TYR A 150 -9.30 0.94 -2.30
C TYR A 150 -9.09 -0.42 -2.93
N LEU A 151 -8.33 -1.27 -2.25
CA LEU A 151 -8.11 -2.67 -2.64
C LEU A 151 -9.11 -3.54 -1.88
N LYS A 152 -9.90 -4.31 -2.61
CA LYS A 152 -10.92 -5.18 -2.03
C LYS A 152 -10.79 -6.59 -2.55
N GLN A 153 -10.56 -7.54 -1.64
CA GLN A 153 -10.61 -8.96 -1.93
C GLN A 153 -12.03 -9.48 -1.67
N THR A 154 -12.68 -9.98 -2.71
CA THR A 154 -14.01 -10.57 -2.60
C THR A 154 -13.98 -11.94 -1.92
N LYS A 155 -15.14 -12.45 -1.53
CA LYS A 155 -15.29 -13.82 -0.98
C LYS A 155 -14.77 -14.93 -1.91
N ASP A 156 -14.78 -14.69 -3.22
CA ASP A 156 -14.28 -15.63 -4.22
C ASP A 156 -12.76 -15.52 -4.42
N GLY A 157 -12.12 -14.55 -3.75
CA GLY A 157 -10.70 -14.33 -3.74
C GLY A 157 -10.19 -13.39 -4.83
N ALA A 158 -11.07 -12.87 -5.69
CA ALA A 158 -10.68 -11.84 -6.65
C ALA A 158 -10.36 -10.53 -5.92
N ILE A 159 -9.32 -9.82 -6.38
CA ILE A 159 -8.92 -8.53 -5.82
C ILE A 159 -9.19 -7.44 -6.85
N THR A 160 -9.82 -6.36 -6.41
CA THR A 160 -10.08 -5.18 -7.24
C THR A 160 -9.34 -3.97 -6.70
N ALA A 161 -8.93 -3.07 -7.60
CA ALA A 161 -8.42 -1.74 -7.29
C ALA A 161 -9.45 -0.71 -7.74
N ASN A 162 -10.03 0.04 -6.81
CA ASN A 162 -11.12 1.00 -7.06
C ASN A 162 -12.24 0.44 -7.97
N GLY A 163 -12.58 -0.85 -7.78
CA GLY A 163 -13.60 -1.56 -8.56
C GLY A 163 -13.09 -2.24 -9.84
N GLN A 164 -11.92 -1.92 -10.35
CA GLN A 164 -11.31 -2.61 -11.48
C GLN A 164 -10.70 -3.95 -11.04
N THR A 165 -10.96 -5.01 -11.81
CA THR A 165 -10.41 -6.35 -11.53
C THR A 165 -8.92 -6.38 -11.78
N THR A 166 -8.18 -7.01 -10.86
CA THR A 166 -6.74 -7.24 -10.96
C THR A 166 -6.44 -8.74 -11.05
N THR A 167 -5.19 -9.09 -11.32
CA THR A 167 -4.69 -10.46 -11.21
C THR A 167 -3.83 -10.66 -9.95
N ILE A 168 -3.95 -9.76 -8.98
CA ILE A 168 -3.24 -9.87 -7.69
C ILE A 168 -3.61 -11.21 -7.03
N PRO A 169 -2.61 -12.04 -6.69
CA PRO A 169 -2.85 -13.37 -6.14
C PRO A 169 -3.23 -13.32 -4.65
N ASN A 170 -3.90 -14.38 -4.19
CA ASN A 170 -4.12 -14.62 -2.77
C ASN A 170 -2.87 -15.26 -2.14
N ASN A 171 -2.61 -14.97 -0.88
CA ASN A 171 -1.55 -15.55 -0.04
C ASN A 171 -0.12 -15.27 -0.53
N GLU A 172 0.06 -14.35 -1.46
CA GLU A 172 1.36 -13.89 -1.93
C GLU A 172 1.59 -12.44 -1.55
N TRP A 173 2.84 -12.10 -1.26
CA TRP A 173 3.25 -10.72 -1.09
C TRP A 173 3.33 -10.01 -2.45
N VAL A 174 2.76 -8.84 -2.51
CA VAL A 174 2.71 -8.00 -3.72
C VAL A 174 3.19 -6.59 -3.36
N SER A 175 4.10 -6.06 -4.15
CA SER A 175 4.47 -4.64 -4.09
C SER A 175 3.45 -3.84 -4.87
N VAL A 176 2.88 -2.83 -4.24
CA VAL A 176 1.92 -1.89 -4.86
C VAL A 176 2.51 -0.49 -4.79
N VAL A 177 2.54 0.18 -5.93
CA VAL A 177 2.89 1.60 -6.05
C VAL A 177 1.72 2.33 -6.66
N ALA A 178 1.30 3.42 -6.07
CA ALA A 178 0.20 4.25 -6.54
C ALA A 178 0.66 5.71 -6.65
N VAL A 179 0.43 6.32 -7.81
CA VAL A 179 0.63 7.74 -8.04
C VAL A 179 -0.73 8.41 -8.08
N CYS A 180 -0.98 9.25 -7.08
CA CYS A 180 -2.29 9.89 -6.85
C CYS A 180 -2.30 11.31 -7.40
N ASP A 181 -3.15 11.58 -8.37
CA ASP A 181 -3.38 12.93 -8.91
C ASP A 181 -4.74 13.44 -8.40
N PHE A 182 -4.69 14.36 -7.46
CA PHE A 182 -5.89 14.94 -6.84
C PHE A 182 -6.56 16.02 -7.71
N THR A 183 -5.91 16.49 -8.77
CA THR A 183 -6.49 17.44 -9.73
C THR A 183 -7.43 16.73 -10.69
N THR A 184 -7.00 15.57 -11.18
CA THR A 184 -7.80 14.76 -12.12
C THR A 184 -8.60 13.68 -11.43
N HIS A 185 -8.39 13.47 -10.12
CA HIS A 185 -8.96 12.37 -9.31
C HIS A 185 -8.64 10.99 -9.89
N LYS A 186 -7.39 10.82 -10.35
CA LYS A 186 -6.88 9.58 -10.91
C LYS A 186 -5.77 8.99 -10.04
N VAL A 187 -5.68 7.67 -10.08
CA VAL A 187 -4.60 6.92 -9.44
C VAL A 187 -4.00 5.98 -10.47
N ASN A 188 -2.72 6.16 -10.77
CA ASN A 188 -1.95 5.17 -11.54
C ASN A 188 -1.43 4.12 -10.57
N VAL A 189 -1.87 2.88 -10.72
CA VAL A 189 -1.54 1.77 -9.83
C VAL A 189 -0.70 0.74 -10.57
N VAL A 190 0.42 0.37 -9.96
CA VAL A 190 1.27 -0.74 -10.42
C VAL A 190 1.39 -1.74 -9.29
N ALA A 191 0.97 -2.98 -9.53
CA ALA A 191 1.11 -4.09 -8.59
C ALA A 191 1.99 -5.19 -9.20
N LYS A 192 3.06 -5.59 -8.51
CA LYS A 192 4.04 -6.56 -8.98
C LYS A 192 4.40 -7.58 -7.89
N SER A 193 4.95 -8.74 -8.31
CA SER A 193 5.66 -9.63 -7.38
C SER A 193 6.82 -8.88 -6.72
N LEU A 194 7.24 -9.28 -5.52
CA LEU A 194 8.35 -8.61 -4.79
C LEU A 194 9.65 -8.59 -5.58
N ASP A 195 9.90 -9.62 -6.39
CA ASP A 195 11.06 -9.70 -7.29
C ASP A 195 10.87 -8.94 -8.62
N SER A 196 9.71 -8.28 -8.77
CA SER A 196 9.30 -7.54 -9.98
C SER A 196 9.22 -8.37 -11.28
N SER A 197 9.28 -9.69 -11.18
CA SER A 197 9.24 -10.59 -12.35
C SER A 197 7.86 -10.70 -12.99
N LYS A 198 6.80 -10.45 -12.20
CA LYS A 198 5.41 -10.51 -12.65
C LYS A 198 4.69 -9.20 -12.37
N THR A 199 3.90 -8.73 -13.33
CA THR A 199 2.97 -7.62 -13.16
C THR A 199 1.56 -8.18 -13.01
N TYR A 200 0.89 -7.83 -11.92
CA TYR A 200 -0.47 -8.27 -11.61
C TYR A 200 -1.51 -7.21 -11.94
N PHE A 201 -1.10 -5.96 -11.96
CA PHE A 201 -1.90 -4.82 -12.40
C PHE A 201 -0.96 -3.69 -12.82
N ASP A 202 -1.32 -3.00 -13.89
CA ASP A 202 -0.63 -1.79 -14.36
C ASP A 202 -1.69 -0.96 -15.10
N GLY A 203 -2.19 0.08 -14.46
CA GLY A 203 -3.27 0.86 -15.04
C GLY A 203 -3.71 2.05 -14.22
N GLU A 204 -4.45 2.94 -14.86
CA GLU A 204 -5.09 4.07 -14.26
C GLU A 204 -6.51 3.69 -13.79
N VAL A 205 -6.84 4.09 -12.58
CA VAL A 205 -8.19 3.96 -12.00
C VAL A 205 -8.68 5.32 -11.52
N ASP A 206 -9.98 5.54 -11.50
CA ASP A 206 -10.58 6.69 -10.82
C ASP A 206 -10.36 6.55 -9.31
N MET A 207 -10.15 7.67 -8.59
CA MET A 207 -10.19 7.62 -7.12
C MET A 207 -11.51 7.03 -6.67
N ALA A 208 -11.47 6.24 -5.61
CA ALA A 208 -12.68 5.60 -5.10
C ALA A 208 -13.70 6.64 -4.61
N ASP A 209 -13.22 7.83 -4.24
CA ASP A 209 -14.06 8.98 -3.91
C ASP A 209 -13.39 10.26 -4.45
N THR A 210 -14.11 11.03 -5.25
CA THR A 210 -13.64 12.30 -5.83
C THR A 210 -13.61 13.46 -4.85
N SER A 211 -14.06 13.28 -3.61
CA SER A 211 -13.89 14.26 -2.54
C SER A 211 -12.49 14.23 -1.89
N ALA A 212 -11.67 13.25 -2.24
CA ALA A 212 -10.31 13.15 -1.73
C ALA A 212 -9.42 14.29 -2.23
N THR A 213 -8.69 14.93 -1.32
CA THR A 213 -7.82 16.07 -1.60
C THR A 213 -6.37 15.85 -1.16
N GLY A 214 -6.04 14.67 -0.63
CA GLY A 214 -4.72 14.33 -0.12
C GLY A 214 -4.72 12.96 0.53
N LEU A 215 -3.62 12.61 1.21
CA LEU A 215 -3.47 11.37 1.96
C LEU A 215 -3.39 11.65 3.45
N SER A 216 -4.29 11.06 4.24
CA SER A 216 -4.39 11.29 5.69
C SER A 216 -4.13 10.04 6.52
N GLY A 217 -4.18 8.87 5.90
CA GLY A 217 -3.98 7.62 6.61
C GLY A 217 -4.37 6.38 5.83
N LEU A 218 -4.35 5.27 6.54
CA LEU A 218 -4.62 3.94 6.05
C LEU A 218 -5.80 3.33 6.80
N TYR A 219 -6.57 2.54 6.08
CA TYR A 219 -7.64 1.72 6.62
C TYR A 219 -7.45 0.26 6.21
N CYS A 220 -7.68 -0.64 7.14
CA CYS A 220 -7.70 -2.07 6.89
C CYS A 220 -8.93 -2.71 7.49
N LYS A 221 -9.45 -3.74 6.83
CA LYS A 221 -10.46 -4.63 7.37
C LYS A 221 -10.20 -6.06 6.90
N TYR A 222 -10.28 -7.01 7.80
CA TYR A 222 -10.29 -8.41 7.42
C TYR A 222 -11.69 -9.00 7.50
N GLY A 223 -11.96 -9.97 6.62
CA GLY A 223 -13.26 -10.61 6.50
C GLY A 223 -13.59 -11.55 7.67
N LYS A 224 -14.85 -11.82 7.84
CA LYS A 224 -15.37 -12.72 8.88
C LYS A 224 -15.10 -14.19 8.50
N SER A 225 -13.88 -14.64 8.65
CA SER A 225 -13.55 -16.06 8.50
C SER A 225 -12.29 -16.42 9.26
N SER A 226 -12.19 -17.67 9.70
CA SER A 226 -10.95 -18.17 10.27
C SER A 226 -9.82 -18.09 9.24
N GLY A 227 -8.73 -17.42 9.59
CA GLY A 227 -7.56 -17.27 8.74
C GLY A 227 -7.60 -16.10 7.74
N ALA A 228 -8.71 -15.38 7.59
CA ALA A 228 -8.73 -14.17 6.78
C ALA A 228 -7.82 -13.10 7.38
N SER A 229 -7.00 -12.46 6.55
CA SER A 229 -6.14 -11.35 6.99
C SER A 229 -5.72 -10.44 5.84
N VAL A 230 -5.33 -9.23 6.23
CA VAL A 230 -4.54 -8.31 5.42
C VAL A 230 -3.21 -8.12 6.12
N SER A 231 -2.11 -8.35 5.43
CA SER A 231 -0.76 -8.12 5.96
C SER A 231 -0.07 -7.05 5.14
N MET A 232 0.73 -6.21 5.78
CA MET A 232 1.41 -5.09 5.12
C MET A 232 2.79 -4.82 5.71
N ASP A 233 3.66 -4.28 4.87
CA ASP A 233 5.01 -3.84 5.22
C ASP A 233 5.52 -2.79 4.22
N ASN A 234 6.63 -2.13 4.56
CA ASN A 234 7.29 -1.11 3.74
C ASN A 234 6.29 -0.08 3.20
N ILE A 235 5.60 0.61 4.10
CA ILE A 235 4.64 1.66 3.76
C ILE A 235 5.39 2.98 3.61
N GLU A 236 5.23 3.61 2.44
CA GLU A 236 5.92 4.84 2.06
C GLU A 236 4.97 5.86 1.43
#